data_5aab1ea7e61e01f7074182aea95990ce
#
_entry.id   5aab1ea7e61e01f7074182aea95990ce
#
_cell.length_a   1.000
_cell.length_b   1.000
_cell.length_c   1.000
_cell.angle_alpha   90.00
_cell.angle_beta   90.00
_cell.angle_gamma   90.00
#
_symmetry.space_group_name_H-M   'P 1'
#
loop_
_entity.id
_entity.type
_entity.pdbx_description
1 polymer ?
#
loop_
_entity_poly.entity_id
_entity_poly.type
_entity_poly.pdbx_seq_one_letter_code
_entity_poly.pdbx_strand_id
1 'polypeptide(L)'
;ELQADLDDRPWAVPSRPVLRRLVREMAPGTPLHTRERGWVLFLNRLPYGGIALVLTREGSAELLTEYRQIDYVPHDVEPVAIPETLARLPEPVSDVRGIVSEEALAAIWHQVDQLGLPDLDAMLTEYRRQVEARMAPERRRLEERLAAVRQAVHDLTQQRFRHPCHACHRRKEHQRNLQRIARLEQERAELEAQLGREIAAEERRVRELLRGIRNVLEYFGYLHRGYPTNKADTLADVFDTNGLIICEMLDRDFFKGLDPADVAEVFSWFAFDRETRFANHFTLPTKLVLLRRRLESLEQEVFEIERRNGLALSTGHHEGFYGAMRAWCNGATMAEITQLIELSEGDLVLTFNKTLDLMRQVREMLEKLYPDHPLRWTIASAEALARRDIIEQSLMIGLLPPVGS
;
A
#
# COMPACT_ATOMS: atom_id res chain seq x y z
N GLU A 1 5.83 24.14 14.02
CA GLU A 1 6.84 23.38 14.80
C GLU A 1 6.96 23.92 16.22
N LEU A 2 7.23 25.19 16.45
CA LEU A 2 7.36 25.78 17.80
C LEU A 2 6.13 25.54 18.70
N GLN A 3 4.92 25.61 18.15
CA GLN A 3 3.67 25.37 18.89
C GLN A 3 3.54 23.89 19.28
N ALA A 4 3.98 22.97 18.41
CA ALA A 4 3.97 21.54 18.67
C ALA A 4 4.95 21.17 19.81
N ASP A 5 6.16 21.75 19.81
CA ASP A 5 7.16 21.52 20.86
C ASP A 5 6.71 22.06 22.26
N LEU A 6 5.91 23.15 22.27
CA LEU A 6 5.36 23.72 23.53
C LEU A 6 4.15 22.91 24.04
N ASP A 7 3.47 22.16 23.17
CA ASP A 7 2.37 21.28 23.55
C ASP A 7 2.84 19.88 23.97
N ASP A 8 4.12 19.57 23.74
CA ASP A 8 4.75 18.32 24.16
C ASP A 8 4.89 18.23 25.67
N ARG A 9 4.97 17.03 26.20
CA ARG A 9 5.10 16.75 27.64
C ARG A 9 6.50 16.21 27.94
N PRO A 10 7.15 16.66 29.06
CA PRO A 10 8.43 16.12 29.50
C PRO A 10 8.33 14.67 30.04
N TRP A 11 7.14 14.09 30.04
CA TRP A 11 6.86 12.70 30.42
C TRP A 11 6.17 11.94 29.32
N ALA A 12 6.25 10.62 29.38
CA ALA A 12 5.57 9.75 28.41
C ALA A 12 4.06 9.73 28.67
N VAL A 13 3.28 10.30 27.76
CA VAL A 13 1.82 10.17 27.77
C VAL A 13 1.46 8.79 27.25
N PRO A 14 0.76 7.93 28.03
CA PRO A 14 0.42 6.61 27.58
C PRO A 14 -0.52 6.65 26.37
N SER A 15 -0.27 5.78 25.39
CA SER A 15 -1.14 5.68 24.22
C SER A 15 -2.56 5.22 24.58
N ARG A 16 -3.55 5.56 23.75
CA ARG A 16 -4.97 5.20 23.99
C ARG A 16 -5.20 3.72 24.28
N PRO A 17 -4.57 2.75 23.58
CA PRO A 17 -4.70 1.33 23.91
C PRO A 17 -4.16 0.98 25.32
N VAL A 18 -3.04 1.59 25.71
CA VAL A 18 -2.42 1.41 27.03
C VAL A 18 -3.33 1.98 28.11
N LEU A 19 -3.82 3.21 27.94
CA LEU A 19 -4.77 3.83 28.87
C LEU A 19 -6.04 3.01 29.03
N ARG A 20 -6.56 2.46 27.95
CA ARG A 20 -7.74 1.58 27.96
C ARG A 20 -7.52 0.33 28.81
N ARG A 21 -6.33 -0.26 28.75
CA ARG A 21 -5.95 -1.40 29.58
C ARG A 21 -5.77 -0.99 31.03
N LEU A 22 -4.98 0.05 31.29
CA LEU A 22 -4.73 0.57 32.65
C LEU A 22 -6.02 0.91 33.38
N VAL A 23 -6.91 1.68 32.79
CA VAL A 23 -8.21 2.04 33.41
C VAL A 23 -9.09 0.81 33.64
N ARG A 24 -8.96 -0.24 32.83
CA ARG A 24 -9.71 -1.49 33.04
C ARG A 24 -9.24 -2.24 34.29
N GLU A 25 -7.95 -2.23 34.55
CA GLU A 25 -7.27 -2.98 35.63
C GLU A 25 -7.07 -2.12 36.90
N MET A 26 -7.41 -0.84 36.83
CA MET A 26 -7.18 0.13 37.92
C MET A 26 -8.06 -0.14 39.13
N ALA A 27 -7.46 -0.16 40.27
CA ALA A 27 -8.15 -0.28 41.56
C ALA A 27 -8.71 1.07 42.04
N PRO A 28 -9.84 1.12 42.76
CA PRO A 28 -10.33 2.32 43.39
C PRO A 28 -9.27 2.93 44.32
N GLY A 29 -9.11 4.27 44.30
CA GLY A 29 -8.10 4.97 45.02
C GLY A 29 -6.75 5.14 44.27
N THR A 30 -6.62 4.63 43.08
CA THR A 30 -5.40 4.85 42.26
C THR A 30 -5.32 6.31 41.81
N PRO A 31 -4.20 7.02 42.09
CA PRO A 31 -4.00 8.39 41.63
C PRO A 31 -3.73 8.38 40.10
N LEU A 32 -4.28 9.37 39.42
CA LEU A 32 -3.97 9.66 38.02
C LEU A 32 -3.99 11.18 37.81
N HIS A 33 -3.24 11.65 36.84
CA HIS A 33 -3.20 13.07 36.53
C HIS A 33 -4.01 13.36 35.27
N THR A 34 -4.82 14.41 35.34
CA THR A 34 -5.62 14.91 34.23
C THR A 34 -5.20 16.31 33.81
N ARG A 35 -5.39 16.67 32.56
CA ARG A 35 -4.99 17.97 32.02
C ARG A 35 -5.71 19.15 32.64
N GLU A 36 -6.94 18.96 33.10
CA GLU A 36 -7.81 20.05 33.56
C GLU A 36 -7.89 20.14 35.07
N ARG A 37 -7.76 19.01 35.77
CA ARG A 37 -7.97 18.93 37.22
C ARG A 37 -6.71 18.57 38.03
N GLY A 38 -5.59 18.36 37.33
CA GLY A 38 -4.38 17.89 37.99
C GLY A 38 -4.54 16.47 38.54
N TRP A 39 -4.00 16.21 39.73
CA TRP A 39 -4.11 14.91 40.39
C TRP A 39 -5.53 14.63 40.86
N VAL A 40 -6.08 13.49 40.41
CA VAL A 40 -7.39 12.96 40.80
C VAL A 40 -7.25 11.50 41.20
N LEU A 41 -8.24 10.96 41.94
CA LEU A 41 -8.26 9.54 42.31
C LEU A 41 -9.32 8.80 41.51
N PHE A 42 -8.95 7.68 40.94
CA PHE A 42 -9.88 6.78 40.29
C PHE A 42 -10.85 6.18 41.30
N LEU A 43 -12.15 6.29 41.06
CA LEU A 43 -13.19 5.72 41.90
C LEU A 43 -13.71 4.40 41.32
N ASN A 44 -14.29 4.46 40.15
CA ASN A 44 -14.74 3.27 39.47
C ASN A 44 -14.96 3.52 37.97
N ARG A 45 -15.35 2.45 37.24
CA ARG A 45 -15.84 2.54 35.87
C ARG A 45 -17.35 2.47 35.85
N LEU A 46 -17.97 3.43 35.21
CA LEU A 46 -19.41 3.40 34.97
C LEU A 46 -19.72 2.57 33.72
N PRO A 47 -20.82 1.75 33.75
CA PRO A 47 -21.18 0.91 32.62
C PRO A 47 -21.65 1.72 31.38
N TYR A 48 -22.11 2.95 31.59
CA TYR A 48 -22.60 3.84 30.55
C TYR A 48 -22.09 5.26 30.72
N GLY A 49 -21.68 5.89 29.62
CA GLY A 49 -21.47 7.34 29.53
C GLY A 49 -20.08 7.88 29.79
N GLY A 50 -19.07 7.05 30.12
CA GLY A 50 -17.72 7.55 30.35
C GLY A 50 -16.65 6.47 30.53
N ILE A 51 -15.40 6.91 30.69
CA ILE A 51 -14.22 6.03 30.81
C ILE A 51 -14.00 5.68 32.28
N ALA A 52 -14.05 6.67 33.16
CA ALA A 52 -13.80 6.53 34.57
C ALA A 52 -14.52 7.64 35.37
N LEU A 53 -14.96 7.30 36.57
CA LEU A 53 -15.36 8.27 37.58
C LEU A 53 -14.14 8.56 38.47
N VAL A 54 -13.85 9.83 38.67
CA VAL A 54 -12.68 10.29 39.47
C VAL A 54 -13.07 11.27 40.54
N LEU A 55 -12.37 11.21 41.68
CA LEU A 55 -12.49 12.18 42.77
C LEU A 55 -11.49 13.31 42.56
N THR A 56 -11.98 14.52 42.49
CA THR A 56 -11.15 15.73 42.43
C THR A 56 -10.72 16.21 43.80
N ARG A 57 -9.64 16.99 43.87
CA ARG A 57 -9.17 17.58 45.11
C ARG A 57 -10.19 18.58 45.71
N GLU A 58 -11.04 19.15 44.89
CA GLU A 58 -12.12 20.06 45.26
C GLU A 58 -13.29 19.36 45.96
N GLY A 59 -13.32 18.02 45.96
CA GLY A 59 -14.37 17.22 46.58
C GLY A 59 -15.55 16.96 45.66
N SER A 60 -15.36 16.95 44.36
CA SER A 60 -16.35 16.50 43.38
C SER A 60 -15.98 15.13 42.81
N ALA A 61 -16.98 14.36 42.43
CA ALA A 61 -16.79 13.13 41.63
C ALA A 61 -17.17 13.41 40.17
N GLU A 62 -16.18 13.46 39.31
CA GLU A 62 -16.33 13.85 37.90
C GLU A 62 -16.14 12.67 36.93
N LEU A 63 -16.86 12.72 35.81
CA LEU A 63 -16.74 11.70 34.77
C LEU A 63 -15.70 12.08 33.75
N LEU A 64 -14.69 11.24 33.58
CA LEU A 64 -13.78 11.32 32.43
C LEU A 64 -14.48 10.67 31.20
N THR A 65 -14.68 11.44 30.15
CA THR A 65 -15.36 11.01 28.93
C THR A 65 -14.38 10.56 27.82
N GLU A 66 -13.15 11.04 27.89
CA GLU A 66 -12.14 10.76 26.87
C GLU A 66 -10.78 10.39 27.47
N TYR A 67 -10.12 9.37 26.90
CA TYR A 67 -8.77 8.96 27.33
C TYR A 67 -7.72 10.07 27.24
N ARG A 68 -7.88 11.04 26.33
CA ARG A 68 -6.97 12.18 26.19
C ARG A 68 -6.99 13.16 27.37
N GLN A 69 -7.98 13.06 28.24
CA GLN A 69 -8.03 13.84 29.49
C GLN A 69 -6.99 13.35 30.51
N ILE A 70 -6.57 12.07 30.41
CA ILE A 70 -5.55 11.47 31.28
C ILE A 70 -4.20 11.68 30.58
N ASP A 71 -3.30 12.43 31.20
CA ASP A 71 -1.97 12.69 30.66
C ASP A 71 -0.82 12.02 31.42
N TYR A 72 -1.10 11.50 32.63
CA TYR A 72 -0.13 10.71 33.38
C TYR A 72 -0.81 9.70 34.31
N VAL A 73 -0.24 8.50 34.39
CA VAL A 73 -0.60 7.47 35.38
C VAL A 73 0.69 6.99 36.02
N PRO A 74 0.85 7.12 37.32
CA PRO A 74 2.08 6.69 38.00
C PRO A 74 2.21 5.17 37.94
N HIS A 75 3.44 4.69 37.76
CA HIS A 75 3.79 3.28 37.88
C HIS A 75 4.21 2.98 39.33
N ASP A 76 3.87 1.79 39.81
CA ASP A 76 4.30 1.29 41.11
C ASP A 76 3.84 2.12 42.33
N VAL A 77 2.66 2.75 42.22
CA VAL A 77 2.03 3.47 43.36
C VAL A 77 0.84 2.67 43.83
N GLU A 78 0.82 2.37 45.13
CA GLU A 78 -0.31 1.67 45.73
C GLU A 78 -1.56 2.57 45.79
N PRO A 79 -2.76 1.99 45.54
CA PRO A 79 -4.00 2.74 45.67
C PRO A 79 -4.20 3.28 47.08
N VAL A 80 -4.63 4.52 47.19
CA VAL A 80 -5.01 5.14 48.49
C VAL A 80 -6.30 4.48 48.97
N ALA A 81 -6.36 4.21 50.29
CA ALA A 81 -7.58 3.67 50.87
C ALA A 81 -8.71 4.68 50.82
N ILE A 82 -9.77 4.37 50.10
CA ILE A 82 -10.97 5.19 49.98
C ILE A 82 -12.20 4.46 50.54
N PRO A 83 -13.19 5.17 51.13
CA PRO A 83 -14.43 4.56 51.57
C PRO A 83 -15.17 3.81 50.46
N GLU A 84 -15.78 2.67 50.79
CA GLU A 84 -16.51 1.86 49.82
C GLU A 84 -17.69 2.63 49.19
N THR A 85 -18.26 3.57 49.90
CA THR A 85 -19.32 4.48 49.42
C THR A 85 -18.85 5.34 48.25
N LEU A 86 -17.60 5.80 48.27
CA LEU A 86 -16.99 6.52 47.14
C LEU A 86 -16.60 5.61 46.01
N ALA A 87 -16.02 4.45 46.31
CA ALA A 87 -15.62 3.48 45.31
C ALA A 87 -16.80 2.90 44.50
N ARG A 88 -17.99 2.95 45.05
CA ARG A 88 -19.23 2.41 44.39
C ARG A 88 -20.22 3.50 43.96
N LEU A 89 -19.78 4.76 43.85
CA LEU A 89 -20.63 5.83 43.36
C LEU A 89 -21.23 5.47 41.96
N PRO A 90 -22.55 5.54 41.80
CA PRO A 90 -23.19 5.14 40.54
C PRO A 90 -23.15 6.21 39.44
N GLU A 91 -22.93 7.47 39.83
CA GLU A 91 -22.97 8.64 38.94
C GLU A 91 -22.05 9.78 39.45
N PRO A 92 -21.71 10.75 38.59
CA PRO A 92 -20.98 11.96 39.03
C PRO A 92 -21.75 12.75 40.05
N VAL A 93 -21.02 13.31 41.01
CA VAL A 93 -21.58 14.13 42.11
C VAL A 93 -20.78 15.43 42.25
N SER A 94 -21.47 16.55 42.23
CA SER A 94 -20.82 17.88 42.32
C SER A 94 -20.14 18.15 43.67
N ASP A 95 -20.59 17.51 44.73
CA ASP A 95 -19.99 17.60 46.06
C ASP A 95 -20.14 16.26 46.82
N VAL A 96 -19.03 15.62 47.16
CA VAL A 96 -18.99 14.36 47.91
C VAL A 96 -19.08 14.52 49.43
N ARG A 97 -19.10 15.75 49.95
CA ARG A 97 -19.19 16.01 51.39
C ARG A 97 -20.50 15.56 52.01
N GLY A 98 -21.53 15.32 51.19
CA GLY A 98 -22.78 14.67 51.62
C GLY A 98 -22.67 13.13 51.78
N ILE A 99 -21.58 12.53 51.33
CA ILE A 99 -21.36 11.08 51.30
C ILE A 99 -20.25 10.67 52.26
N VAL A 100 -19.20 11.51 52.39
CA VAL A 100 -18.07 11.32 53.29
C VAL A 100 -17.79 12.59 54.04
N SER A 101 -17.30 12.47 55.28
CA SER A 101 -16.97 13.66 56.10
C SER A 101 -15.80 14.44 55.49
N GLU A 102 -15.74 15.73 55.77
CA GLU A 102 -14.65 16.59 55.31
C GLU A 102 -13.29 16.14 55.86
N GLU A 103 -13.27 15.60 57.09
CA GLU A 103 -12.09 15.01 57.71
C GLU A 103 -11.60 13.77 56.96
N ALA A 104 -12.54 12.90 56.50
CA ALA A 104 -12.19 11.72 55.75
C ALA A 104 -11.66 12.11 54.36
N LEU A 105 -12.23 13.12 53.71
CA LEU A 105 -11.75 13.63 52.42
C LEU A 105 -10.34 14.24 52.58
N ALA A 106 -10.08 15.03 53.63
CA ALA A 106 -8.78 15.58 53.94
C ALA A 106 -7.75 14.47 54.20
N ALA A 107 -8.12 13.42 54.94
CA ALA A 107 -7.26 12.28 55.20
C ALA A 107 -6.86 11.52 53.90
N ILE A 108 -7.79 11.35 52.98
CA ILE A 108 -7.51 10.75 51.66
C ILE A 108 -6.46 11.58 50.91
N TRP A 109 -6.65 12.88 50.81
CA TRP A 109 -5.70 13.75 50.10
C TRP A 109 -4.36 13.88 50.81
N HIS A 110 -4.34 13.81 52.13
CA HIS A 110 -3.09 13.76 52.91
C HIS A 110 -2.29 12.47 52.56
N GLN A 111 -2.96 11.32 52.39
CA GLN A 111 -2.28 10.10 51.93
C GLN A 111 -1.74 10.27 50.51
N VAL A 112 -2.49 10.90 49.61
CA VAL A 112 -2.01 11.19 48.22
C VAL A 112 -0.77 12.06 48.25
N ASP A 113 -0.72 13.10 49.13
CA ASP A 113 0.42 13.99 49.25
C ASP A 113 1.67 13.25 49.82
N GLN A 114 1.48 12.18 50.59
CA GLN A 114 2.56 11.33 51.11
C GLN A 114 3.14 10.34 50.05
N LEU A 115 2.46 10.12 48.93
CA LEU A 115 2.92 9.20 47.88
C LEU A 115 4.11 9.72 47.07
N GLY A 116 4.54 10.98 47.31
CA GLY A 116 5.67 11.58 46.58
C GLY A 116 5.45 11.73 45.09
N LEU A 117 4.20 11.94 44.66
CA LEU A 117 3.85 12.11 43.26
C LEU A 117 4.60 13.29 42.62
N PRO A 118 5.03 13.21 41.38
CA PRO A 118 5.77 14.26 40.70
C PRO A 118 4.92 15.55 40.57
N ASP A 119 5.52 16.69 40.75
CA ASP A 119 4.91 17.98 40.42
C ASP A 119 4.99 18.20 38.91
N LEU A 120 3.96 17.72 38.22
CA LEU A 120 3.91 17.76 36.75
C LEU A 120 3.79 19.19 36.21
N ASP A 121 3.18 20.10 36.97
CA ASP A 121 3.06 21.51 36.57
C ASP A 121 4.43 22.23 36.68
N ALA A 122 5.21 21.96 37.72
CA ALA A 122 6.57 22.45 37.81
C ALA A 122 7.46 21.87 36.69
N MET A 123 7.35 20.56 36.41
CA MET A 123 8.07 19.91 35.33
C MET A 123 7.71 20.50 33.94
N LEU A 124 6.46 20.77 33.69
CA LEU A 124 6.00 21.39 32.45
C LEU A 124 6.49 22.82 32.28
N THR A 125 6.48 23.60 33.41
CA THR A 125 6.96 24.96 33.40
C THR A 125 8.47 25.02 33.13
N GLU A 126 9.24 24.15 33.76
CA GLU A 126 10.69 24.05 33.52
C GLU A 126 10.99 23.58 32.10
N TYR A 127 10.25 22.61 31.58
CA TYR A 127 10.37 22.15 30.19
C TYR A 127 10.13 23.29 29.20
N ARG A 128 9.04 24.04 29.36
CA ARG A 128 8.75 25.21 28.54
C ARG A 128 9.87 26.24 28.58
N ARG A 129 10.40 26.51 29.75
CA ARG A 129 11.54 27.42 29.93
C ARG A 129 12.79 26.93 29.19
N GLN A 130 13.05 25.61 29.19
CA GLN A 130 14.17 25.01 28.45
C GLN A 130 13.95 25.08 26.93
N VAL A 131 12.75 24.81 26.47
CA VAL A 131 12.39 24.95 25.03
C VAL A 131 12.58 26.39 24.58
N GLU A 132 12.05 27.37 25.32
CA GLU A 132 12.23 28.79 25.02
C GLU A 132 13.70 29.21 25.00
N ALA A 133 14.50 28.76 25.99
CA ALA A 133 15.92 29.04 26.01
C ALA A 133 16.67 28.45 24.83
N ARG A 134 16.33 27.23 24.45
CA ARG A 134 16.90 26.55 23.24
C ARG A 134 16.56 27.28 21.95
N MET A 135 15.35 27.83 21.85
CA MET A 135 14.87 28.52 20.66
C MET A 135 15.27 29.99 20.59
N ALA A 136 15.67 30.58 21.71
CA ALA A 136 16.04 32.01 21.74
C ALA A 136 17.13 32.43 20.76
N PRO A 137 18.23 31.66 20.50
CA PRO A 137 19.24 32.05 19.54
C PRO A 137 18.71 32.03 18.08
N GLU A 138 17.82 31.11 17.75
CA GLU A 138 17.23 31.06 16.43
C GLU A 138 16.23 32.20 16.18
N ARG A 139 15.44 32.52 17.18
CA ARG A 139 14.55 33.67 17.15
C ARG A 139 15.32 34.96 16.92
N ARG A 140 16.45 35.18 17.60
CA ARG A 140 17.32 36.34 17.37
C ARG A 140 17.85 36.39 15.94
N ARG A 141 18.33 35.27 15.41
CA ARG A 141 18.79 35.17 13.99
C ARG A 141 17.68 35.55 13.02
N LEU A 142 16.46 35.11 13.25
CA LEU A 142 15.31 35.43 12.40
C LEU A 142 14.94 36.92 12.53
N GLU A 143 15.00 37.50 13.72
CA GLU A 143 14.77 38.93 13.95
C GLU A 143 15.84 39.80 13.26
N GLU A 144 17.11 39.42 13.33
CA GLU A 144 18.22 40.08 12.62
C GLU A 144 18.04 40.00 11.08
N ARG A 145 17.68 38.82 10.56
CA ARG A 145 17.38 38.66 9.12
C ARG A 145 16.18 39.50 8.69
N LEU A 146 15.15 39.57 9.51
CA LEU A 146 13.97 40.37 9.23
C LEU A 146 14.34 41.87 9.20
N ALA A 147 15.17 42.33 10.14
CA ALA A 147 15.66 43.71 10.17
C ALA A 147 16.50 44.02 8.93
N ALA A 148 17.42 43.13 8.52
CA ALA A 148 18.21 43.29 7.32
C ALA A 148 17.34 43.35 6.04
N VAL A 149 16.32 42.53 5.92
CA VAL A 149 15.39 42.55 4.79
C VAL A 149 14.58 43.86 4.75
N ARG A 150 14.11 44.33 5.92
CA ARG A 150 13.40 45.60 6.03
C ARG A 150 14.28 46.76 5.59
N GLN A 151 15.55 46.80 5.98
CA GLN A 151 16.51 47.78 5.55
C GLN A 151 16.73 47.77 4.04
N ALA A 152 16.99 46.56 3.45
CA ALA A 152 17.14 46.41 2.02
C ALA A 152 15.92 46.85 1.24
N VAL A 153 14.71 46.58 1.71
CA VAL A 153 13.45 47.07 1.11
C VAL A 153 13.39 48.59 1.16
N HIS A 154 13.80 49.22 2.25
CA HIS A 154 13.87 50.68 2.37
C HIS A 154 14.84 51.27 1.36
N ASP A 155 16.06 50.74 1.26
CA ASP A 155 17.09 51.22 0.38
C ASP A 155 16.68 51.08 -1.10
N LEU A 156 16.13 49.92 -1.49
CA LEU A 156 15.57 49.70 -2.83
C LEU A 156 14.41 50.63 -3.13
N THR A 157 13.59 50.95 -2.16
CA THR A 157 12.50 51.93 -2.31
C THR A 157 13.04 53.34 -2.60
N GLN A 158 14.08 53.76 -1.86
CA GLN A 158 14.78 55.04 -2.08
C GLN A 158 15.41 55.09 -3.49
N GLN A 159 16.12 53.98 -3.89
CA GLN A 159 16.70 53.88 -5.25
C GLN A 159 15.64 53.95 -6.33
N ARG A 160 14.48 53.31 -6.11
CA ARG A 160 13.34 53.38 -7.05
C ARG A 160 12.86 54.80 -7.26
N PHE A 161 12.74 55.58 -6.19
CA PHE A 161 12.29 56.98 -6.30
C PHE A 161 13.32 57.88 -7.00
N ARG A 162 14.63 57.59 -6.83
CA ARG A 162 15.71 58.34 -7.50
C ARG A 162 15.96 57.88 -8.94
N HIS A 163 15.36 56.76 -9.38
CA HIS A 163 15.62 56.22 -10.68
C HIS A 163 14.98 57.09 -11.79
N PRO A 164 15.71 57.35 -12.93
CA PRO A 164 15.20 58.20 -14.03
C PRO A 164 13.86 57.75 -14.61
N CYS A 165 13.54 56.45 -14.50
CA CYS A 165 12.24 55.91 -14.92
C CYS A 165 11.05 56.48 -14.12
N HIS A 166 11.28 57.15 -12.97
CA HIS A 166 10.19 57.75 -12.20
C HIS A 166 9.51 58.88 -12.95
N ALA A 167 10.25 59.64 -13.79
CA ALA A 167 9.76 60.71 -14.65
C ALA A 167 9.46 60.27 -16.11
N CYS A 168 9.64 59.01 -16.44
CA CYS A 168 9.50 58.49 -17.80
C CYS A 168 8.00 58.43 -18.21
N HIS A 169 7.65 59.02 -19.36
CA HIS A 169 6.29 59.02 -19.89
C HIS A 169 5.78 57.59 -20.25
N ARG A 170 6.70 56.63 -20.58
CA ARG A 170 6.40 55.23 -20.84
C ARG A 170 6.46 54.35 -19.62
N ARG A 171 6.59 54.92 -18.44
CA ARG A 171 6.74 54.15 -17.20
C ARG A 171 5.65 53.09 -16.98
N LYS A 172 4.38 53.47 -17.28
CA LYS A 172 3.24 52.52 -17.09
C LYS A 172 3.32 51.35 -18.06
N GLU A 173 3.75 51.57 -19.27
CA GLU A 173 3.93 50.52 -20.27
C GLU A 173 5.08 49.57 -19.86
N HIS A 174 6.24 50.14 -19.49
CA HIS A 174 7.39 49.39 -19.00
C HIS A 174 7.05 48.56 -17.74
N GLN A 175 6.28 49.12 -16.80
CA GLN A 175 5.84 48.43 -15.63
C GLN A 175 4.91 47.23 -15.96
N ARG A 176 3.98 47.40 -16.91
CA ARG A 176 3.12 46.31 -17.39
C ARG A 176 3.94 45.18 -18.04
N ASN A 177 4.91 45.54 -18.85
CA ASN A 177 5.77 44.60 -19.53
C ASN A 177 6.65 43.84 -18.51
N LEU A 178 7.25 44.52 -17.53
CA LEU A 178 8.02 43.91 -16.47
C LEU A 178 7.15 42.97 -15.61
N GLN A 179 5.93 43.37 -15.27
CA GLN A 179 5.00 42.48 -14.55
C GLN A 179 4.63 41.26 -15.38
N ARG A 180 4.43 41.45 -16.70
CA ARG A 180 4.16 40.31 -17.60
C ARG A 180 5.36 39.37 -17.70
N ILE A 181 6.57 39.90 -17.81
CA ILE A 181 7.81 39.10 -17.84
C ILE A 181 7.95 38.32 -16.52
N ALA A 182 7.85 39.00 -15.38
CA ALA A 182 7.98 38.39 -14.09
C ALA A 182 6.94 37.26 -13.88
N ARG A 183 5.70 37.48 -14.33
CA ARG A 183 4.66 36.44 -14.29
C ARG A 183 5.02 35.24 -15.17
N LEU A 184 5.47 35.47 -16.39
CA LEU A 184 5.86 34.39 -17.31
C LEU A 184 7.09 33.62 -16.79
N GLU A 185 8.04 34.30 -16.16
CA GLU A 185 9.21 33.69 -15.54
C GLU A 185 8.78 32.82 -14.36
N GLN A 186 7.82 33.27 -13.54
CA GLN A 186 7.26 32.47 -12.45
C GLN A 186 6.51 31.25 -12.99
N GLU A 187 5.61 31.45 -13.98
CA GLU A 187 4.88 30.33 -14.62
C GLU A 187 5.85 29.29 -15.21
N ARG A 188 6.94 29.76 -15.86
CA ARG A 188 7.97 28.88 -16.38
C ARG A 188 8.66 28.09 -15.26
N ALA A 189 9.07 28.76 -14.19
CA ALA A 189 9.72 28.09 -13.06
C ALA A 189 8.81 27.06 -12.37
N GLU A 190 7.52 27.36 -12.26
CA GLU A 190 6.52 26.42 -11.71
C GLU A 190 6.36 25.19 -12.60
N LEU A 191 6.29 25.39 -13.95
CA LEU A 191 6.19 24.29 -14.92
C LEU A 191 7.47 23.45 -14.95
N GLU A 192 8.66 24.06 -14.91
CA GLU A 192 9.94 23.34 -14.83
C GLU A 192 10.03 22.52 -13.55
N ALA A 193 9.58 23.07 -12.42
CA ALA A 193 9.54 22.35 -11.15
C ALA A 193 8.51 21.20 -11.15
N GLN A 194 7.36 21.40 -11.81
CA GLN A 194 6.36 20.34 -11.98
C GLN A 194 6.90 19.22 -12.85
N LEU A 195 7.45 19.52 -14.01
CA LEU A 195 8.06 18.56 -14.92
C LEU A 195 9.16 17.75 -14.22
N GLY A 196 10.03 18.44 -13.45
CA GLY A 196 11.07 17.77 -12.67
C GLY A 196 10.51 16.77 -11.65
N ARG A 197 9.39 17.11 -11.00
CA ARG A 197 8.70 16.18 -10.08
C ARG A 197 8.10 14.97 -10.79
N GLU A 198 7.47 15.20 -11.95
CA GLU A 198 6.87 14.15 -12.78
C GLU A 198 7.93 13.17 -13.29
N ILE A 199 9.04 13.68 -13.84
CA ILE A 199 10.19 12.86 -14.29
C ILE A 199 10.73 12.02 -13.12
N ALA A 200 11.00 12.66 -11.98
CA ALA A 200 11.53 11.95 -10.81
C ALA A 200 10.55 10.92 -10.23
N ALA A 201 9.24 11.14 -10.36
CA ALA A 201 8.22 10.18 -9.98
C ALA A 201 8.21 8.97 -10.92
N GLU A 202 8.26 9.21 -12.24
CA GLU A 202 8.28 8.13 -13.24
C GLU A 202 9.58 7.31 -13.16
N GLU A 203 10.73 7.95 -12.96
CA GLU A 203 11.99 7.25 -12.73
C GLU A 203 11.94 6.35 -11.48
N ARG A 204 11.29 6.79 -10.41
CA ARG A 204 11.10 5.96 -9.21
C ARG A 204 10.20 4.77 -9.53
N ARG A 205 9.08 5.02 -10.21
CA ARG A 205 8.14 3.98 -10.63
C ARG A 205 8.82 2.91 -11.48
N VAL A 206 9.60 3.32 -12.49
CA VAL A 206 10.35 2.37 -13.34
C VAL A 206 11.36 1.57 -12.51
N ARG A 207 12.10 2.22 -11.60
CA ARG A 207 13.04 1.51 -10.71
C ARG A 207 12.36 0.51 -9.78
N GLU A 208 11.19 0.85 -9.26
CA GLU A 208 10.39 -0.05 -8.43
C GLU A 208 9.87 -1.23 -9.24
N LEU A 209 9.38 -1.00 -10.46
CA LEU A 209 8.94 -2.03 -11.39
C LEU A 209 10.10 -3.01 -11.70
N LEU A 210 11.26 -2.49 -12.11
CA LEU A 210 12.45 -3.31 -12.41
C LEU A 210 12.93 -4.09 -11.19
N ARG A 211 12.89 -3.50 -10.00
CA ARG A 211 13.20 -4.19 -8.75
C ARG A 211 12.20 -5.32 -8.48
N GLY A 212 10.91 -5.04 -8.66
CA GLY A 212 9.85 -6.04 -8.51
C GLY A 212 10.06 -7.24 -9.45
N ILE A 213 10.26 -6.96 -10.74
CA ILE A 213 10.53 -8.01 -11.76
C ILE A 213 11.77 -8.83 -11.36
N ARG A 214 12.85 -8.17 -10.98
CA ARG A 214 14.08 -8.86 -10.54
C ARG A 214 13.80 -9.79 -9.36
N ASN A 215 13.08 -9.33 -8.35
CA ASN A 215 12.77 -10.14 -7.18
C ASN A 215 11.90 -11.36 -7.53
N VAL A 216 10.92 -11.21 -8.43
CA VAL A 216 10.10 -12.32 -8.93
C VAL A 216 10.98 -13.34 -9.65
N LEU A 217 11.86 -12.88 -10.55
CA LEU A 217 12.77 -13.76 -11.29
C LEU A 217 13.80 -14.42 -10.39
N GLU A 218 14.27 -13.75 -9.34
CA GLU A 218 15.15 -14.37 -8.32
C GLU A 218 14.42 -15.43 -7.51
N TYR A 219 13.14 -15.20 -7.15
CA TYR A 219 12.33 -16.19 -6.42
C TYR A 219 12.16 -17.48 -7.20
N PHE A 220 11.86 -17.40 -8.50
CA PHE A 220 11.69 -18.56 -9.37
C PHE A 220 13.00 -19.13 -9.93
N GLY A 221 14.15 -18.55 -9.54
CA GLY A 221 15.47 -19.04 -9.91
C GLY A 221 15.93 -18.70 -11.33
N TYR A 222 15.28 -17.75 -12.01
CA TYR A 222 15.75 -17.22 -13.30
C TYR A 222 16.93 -16.28 -13.15
N LEU A 223 17.00 -15.60 -11.99
CA LEU A 223 18.17 -14.80 -11.62
C LEU A 223 18.79 -15.34 -10.33
N HIS A 224 20.10 -15.17 -10.20
CA HIS A 224 20.82 -15.41 -8.96
C HIS A 224 21.73 -14.22 -8.69
N ARG A 225 21.50 -13.49 -7.58
CA ARG A 225 22.23 -12.25 -7.25
C ARG A 225 22.26 -11.23 -8.40
N GLY A 226 21.13 -11.16 -9.16
CA GLY A 226 20.97 -10.27 -10.28
C GLY A 226 21.57 -10.71 -11.61
N TYR A 227 22.17 -11.89 -11.67
CA TYR A 227 22.72 -12.48 -12.91
C TYR A 227 21.79 -13.58 -13.43
N PRO A 228 21.59 -13.68 -14.77
CA PRO A 228 20.81 -14.74 -15.36
C PRO A 228 21.37 -16.12 -15.02
N THR A 229 20.51 -17.06 -14.74
CA THR A 229 20.85 -18.50 -14.63
C THR A 229 20.57 -19.19 -15.97
N ASN A 230 20.97 -20.44 -16.12
CA ASN A 230 20.60 -21.23 -17.31
C ASN A 230 19.08 -21.34 -17.51
N LYS A 231 18.29 -21.23 -16.47
CA LYS A 231 16.82 -21.20 -16.52
C LYS A 231 16.30 -19.92 -17.17
N ALA A 232 17.03 -18.81 -17.11
CA ALA A 232 16.62 -17.55 -17.70
C ALA A 232 16.44 -17.61 -19.22
N ASP A 233 17.24 -18.43 -19.89
CA ASP A 233 17.18 -18.57 -21.35
C ASP A 233 15.82 -19.14 -21.82
N THR A 234 15.13 -19.94 -20.99
CA THR A 234 13.81 -20.48 -21.31
C THR A 234 12.73 -19.38 -21.35
N LEU A 235 12.80 -18.44 -20.44
CA LEU A 235 11.86 -17.33 -20.35
C LEU A 235 12.11 -16.27 -21.44
N ALA A 236 13.36 -16.10 -21.88
CA ALA A 236 13.74 -15.09 -22.84
C ALA A 236 13.12 -15.33 -24.25
N ASP A 237 12.78 -16.56 -24.58
CA ASP A 237 12.26 -16.95 -25.90
C ASP A 237 10.72 -17.20 -25.89
N VAL A 238 10.02 -16.93 -24.76
CA VAL A 238 8.56 -17.07 -24.65
C VAL A 238 7.93 -15.70 -24.47
N PHE A 239 7.36 -15.16 -25.54
CA PHE A 239 6.78 -13.80 -25.63
C PHE A 239 5.28 -13.80 -25.32
N ASP A 240 4.93 -14.11 -24.07
CA ASP A 240 3.55 -14.09 -23.59
C ASP A 240 3.48 -13.48 -22.19
N THR A 241 2.36 -12.86 -21.83
CA THR A 241 2.11 -12.34 -20.48
C THR A 241 2.19 -13.44 -19.41
N ASN A 242 1.88 -14.68 -19.79
CA ASN A 242 1.97 -15.88 -18.97
C ASN A 242 3.28 -16.66 -19.16
N GLY A 243 4.29 -16.07 -19.82
CA GLY A 243 5.56 -16.72 -20.13
C GLY A 243 6.22 -17.33 -18.88
N LEU A 244 6.19 -16.62 -17.75
CA LEU A 244 6.70 -17.13 -16.48
C LEU A 244 5.96 -18.41 -16.03
N ILE A 245 4.63 -18.40 -16.08
CA ILE A 245 3.78 -19.56 -15.71
C ILE A 245 4.09 -20.73 -16.63
N ILE A 246 4.17 -20.52 -17.94
CA ILE A 246 4.46 -21.56 -18.94
C ILE A 246 5.84 -22.17 -18.73
N CYS A 247 6.86 -21.33 -18.47
CA CYS A 247 8.22 -21.82 -18.18
C CYS A 247 8.27 -22.59 -16.85
N GLU A 248 7.54 -22.18 -15.82
CA GLU A 248 7.40 -22.95 -14.57
C GLU A 248 6.66 -24.27 -14.77
N MET A 249 5.67 -24.32 -15.66
CA MET A 249 5.01 -25.57 -16.05
C MET A 249 5.98 -26.54 -16.72
N LEU A 250 6.88 -26.05 -17.56
CA LEU A 250 7.94 -26.85 -18.18
C LEU A 250 8.92 -27.41 -17.13
N ASP A 251 9.41 -26.55 -16.26
CA ASP A 251 10.37 -26.89 -15.21
C ASP A 251 9.81 -27.90 -14.20
N ARG A 252 8.48 -27.86 -13.97
CA ARG A 252 7.78 -28.75 -13.03
C ARG A 252 7.07 -29.95 -13.70
N ASP A 253 7.47 -30.33 -14.91
CA ASP A 253 6.97 -31.52 -15.63
C ASP A 253 5.44 -31.58 -15.83
N PHE A 254 4.77 -30.44 -16.07
CA PHE A 254 3.31 -30.40 -16.27
C PHE A 254 2.88 -31.10 -17.57
N PHE A 255 3.73 -31.13 -18.58
CA PHE A 255 3.43 -31.70 -19.87
C PHE A 255 3.77 -33.20 -20.00
N LYS A 256 4.34 -33.77 -18.94
CA LYS A 256 4.76 -35.17 -18.93
C LYS A 256 3.58 -36.12 -19.08
N GLY A 257 3.65 -37.00 -20.07
CA GLY A 257 2.61 -38.02 -20.33
C GLY A 257 1.34 -37.48 -20.99
N LEU A 258 1.34 -36.23 -21.49
CA LEU A 258 0.29 -35.69 -22.29
C LEU A 258 0.45 -36.15 -23.76
N ASP A 259 -0.66 -36.47 -24.43
CA ASP A 259 -0.68 -36.65 -25.88
C ASP A 259 -0.69 -35.30 -26.61
N PRO A 260 -0.43 -35.27 -27.94
CA PRO A 260 -0.39 -34.03 -28.70
C PRO A 260 -1.65 -33.17 -28.62
N ALA A 261 -2.84 -33.76 -28.62
CA ALA A 261 -4.10 -33.03 -28.51
C ALA A 261 -4.29 -32.41 -27.11
N ASP A 262 -3.81 -33.09 -26.06
CA ASP A 262 -3.83 -32.55 -24.69
C ASP A 262 -2.83 -31.41 -24.51
N VAL A 263 -1.65 -31.49 -25.15
CA VAL A 263 -0.66 -30.38 -25.13
C VAL A 263 -1.24 -29.16 -25.82
N ALA A 264 -1.85 -29.30 -27.00
CA ALA A 264 -2.52 -28.18 -27.68
C ALA A 264 -3.63 -27.58 -26.82
N GLU A 265 -4.40 -28.41 -26.12
CA GLU A 265 -5.46 -27.98 -25.22
C GLU A 265 -4.90 -27.13 -24.07
N VAL A 266 -3.82 -27.56 -23.42
CA VAL A 266 -3.20 -26.82 -22.31
C VAL A 266 -2.69 -25.44 -22.78
N PHE A 267 -2.04 -25.36 -23.94
CA PHE A 267 -1.60 -24.07 -24.47
C PHE A 267 -2.77 -23.15 -24.84
N SER A 268 -3.90 -23.73 -25.27
CA SER A 268 -5.09 -22.93 -25.63
C SER A 268 -5.71 -22.20 -24.44
N TRP A 269 -5.52 -22.69 -23.22
CA TRP A 269 -6.01 -22.04 -22.01
C TRP A 269 -5.39 -20.64 -21.79
N PHE A 270 -4.18 -20.41 -22.28
CA PHE A 270 -3.48 -19.12 -22.22
C PHE A 270 -3.72 -18.25 -23.46
N ALA A 271 -4.12 -18.86 -24.57
CA ALA A 271 -4.29 -18.14 -25.83
C ALA A 271 -5.61 -17.36 -25.94
N PHE A 272 -6.62 -17.71 -25.15
CA PHE A 272 -7.89 -17.00 -25.10
C PHE A 272 -7.81 -15.83 -24.12
N ASP A 273 -7.88 -14.60 -24.61
CA ASP A 273 -7.62 -13.36 -23.87
C ASP A 273 -8.85 -12.45 -23.68
N ARG A 274 -10.07 -12.97 -23.92
CA ARG A 274 -11.29 -12.16 -23.79
C ARG A 274 -11.97 -12.38 -22.43
N GLU A 275 -12.38 -11.30 -21.79
CA GLU A 275 -13.14 -11.34 -20.54
C GLU A 275 -14.64 -11.65 -20.70
N THR A 276 -15.08 -12.14 -21.87
CA THR A 276 -16.48 -12.46 -22.13
C THR A 276 -16.89 -13.75 -21.47
N ARG A 277 -18.05 -13.72 -20.80
CA ARG A 277 -18.70 -14.95 -20.32
C ARG A 277 -19.44 -15.64 -21.45
N PHE A 278 -19.27 -16.93 -21.58
CA PHE A 278 -19.93 -17.79 -22.57
C PHE A 278 -20.21 -19.16 -21.96
N ALA A 279 -21.20 -19.84 -22.48
CA ALA A 279 -21.48 -21.22 -22.09
C ALA A 279 -20.46 -22.17 -22.72
N ASN A 280 -19.99 -23.13 -21.94
CA ASN A 280 -19.07 -24.18 -22.39
C ASN A 280 -19.57 -25.54 -21.89
N HIS A 281 -19.88 -26.44 -22.81
CA HIS A 281 -20.42 -27.76 -22.54
C HIS A 281 -19.40 -28.89 -22.80
N PHE A 282 -18.14 -28.53 -23.08
CA PHE A 282 -17.07 -29.52 -23.13
C PHE A 282 -16.79 -30.15 -21.78
N THR A 283 -16.33 -31.38 -21.81
CA THR A 283 -15.83 -32.10 -20.64
C THR A 283 -14.36 -32.43 -20.83
N LEU A 284 -13.52 -32.05 -19.87
CA LEU A 284 -12.11 -32.41 -19.89
C LEU A 284 -11.88 -33.85 -19.35
N PRO A 285 -10.93 -34.60 -19.96
CA PRO A 285 -10.44 -35.83 -19.36
C PRO A 285 -9.92 -35.61 -17.94
N THR A 286 -10.06 -36.60 -17.06
CA THR A 286 -9.63 -36.52 -15.65
C THR A 286 -8.18 -36.04 -15.50
N LYS A 287 -7.28 -36.50 -16.39
CA LYS A 287 -5.87 -36.06 -16.38
C LYS A 287 -5.72 -34.56 -16.57
N LEU A 288 -6.50 -33.93 -17.45
CA LEU A 288 -6.48 -32.49 -17.68
C LEU A 288 -7.17 -31.71 -16.56
N VAL A 289 -8.21 -32.27 -15.95
CA VAL A 289 -8.83 -31.68 -14.75
C VAL A 289 -7.83 -31.62 -13.59
N LEU A 290 -7.07 -32.67 -13.36
CA LEU A 290 -6.02 -32.72 -12.32
C LEU A 290 -4.87 -31.76 -12.63
N LEU A 291 -4.46 -31.70 -13.90
CA LEU A 291 -3.43 -30.76 -14.36
C LEU A 291 -3.86 -29.31 -14.14
N ARG A 292 -5.11 -28.99 -14.44
CA ARG A 292 -5.66 -27.65 -14.26
C ARG A 292 -5.64 -27.22 -12.78
N ARG A 293 -5.98 -28.10 -11.88
CA ARG A 293 -5.87 -27.82 -10.43
C ARG A 293 -4.42 -27.56 -9.99
N ARG A 294 -3.47 -28.30 -10.56
CA ARG A 294 -2.03 -28.01 -10.32
C ARG A 294 -1.64 -26.66 -10.90
N LEU A 295 -2.16 -26.31 -12.08
CA LEU A 295 -1.92 -24.99 -12.70
C LEU A 295 -2.49 -23.87 -11.85
N GLU A 296 -3.71 -23.97 -11.36
CA GLU A 296 -4.32 -23.00 -10.46
C GLU A 296 -3.44 -22.75 -9.21
N SER A 297 -2.83 -23.81 -8.66
CA SER A 297 -1.91 -23.67 -7.52
C SER A 297 -0.60 -22.95 -7.90
N LEU A 298 -0.07 -23.22 -9.09
CA LEU A 298 1.12 -22.53 -9.62
C LEU A 298 0.81 -21.04 -9.89
N GLU A 299 -0.33 -20.76 -10.50
CA GLU A 299 -0.78 -19.38 -10.77
C GLU A 299 -0.95 -18.58 -9.49
N GLN A 300 -1.55 -19.18 -8.47
CA GLN A 300 -1.67 -18.55 -7.15
C GLN A 300 -0.29 -18.23 -6.56
N GLU A 301 0.69 -19.13 -6.70
CA GLU A 301 2.07 -18.89 -6.27
C GLU A 301 2.67 -17.69 -7.06
N VAL A 302 2.55 -17.67 -8.39
CA VAL A 302 3.09 -16.59 -9.23
C VAL A 302 2.42 -15.27 -8.88
N PHE A 303 1.10 -15.20 -8.85
CA PHE A 303 0.35 -13.99 -8.54
C PHE A 303 0.66 -13.45 -7.15
N GLU A 304 0.82 -14.33 -6.15
CA GLU A 304 1.19 -13.92 -4.79
C GLU A 304 2.59 -13.31 -4.75
N ILE A 305 3.55 -13.90 -5.46
CA ILE A 305 4.93 -13.38 -5.52
C ILE A 305 4.98 -12.07 -6.31
N GLU A 306 4.27 -11.97 -7.43
CA GLU A 306 4.14 -10.72 -8.18
C GLU A 306 3.54 -9.62 -7.28
N ARG A 307 2.40 -9.90 -6.64
CA ARG A 307 1.69 -8.95 -5.78
C ARG A 307 2.55 -8.45 -4.62
N ARG A 308 3.31 -9.35 -3.96
CA ARG A 308 4.27 -8.98 -2.90
C ARG A 308 5.35 -8.03 -3.38
N ASN A 309 5.66 -8.06 -4.66
CA ASN A 309 6.65 -7.20 -5.29
C ASN A 309 6.04 -6.01 -6.06
N GLY A 310 4.75 -5.73 -5.85
CA GLY A 310 4.04 -4.61 -6.47
C GLY A 310 3.76 -4.80 -7.95
N LEU A 311 3.70 -6.05 -8.42
CA LEU A 311 3.46 -6.42 -9.82
C LEU A 311 2.11 -7.13 -9.99
N ALA A 312 1.60 -7.06 -11.23
CA ALA A 312 0.47 -7.84 -11.72
C ALA A 312 0.70 -8.01 -13.24
N LEU A 313 1.67 -8.84 -13.62
CA LEU A 313 2.10 -9.02 -15.00
C LEU A 313 1.41 -10.22 -15.64
N SER A 314 1.34 -11.34 -14.92
CA SER A 314 0.72 -12.57 -15.38
C SER A 314 -0.80 -12.48 -15.28
N THR A 315 -1.49 -12.97 -16.31
CA THR A 315 -2.97 -12.98 -16.36
C THR A 315 -3.57 -14.32 -15.97
N GLY A 316 -2.79 -15.39 -16.05
CA GLY A 316 -3.22 -16.76 -15.84
C GLY A 316 -3.98 -17.36 -17.03
N HIS A 317 -4.44 -18.58 -16.84
CA HIS A 317 -5.26 -19.27 -17.84
C HIS A 317 -6.71 -18.79 -17.79
N HIS A 318 -7.41 -18.89 -18.93
CA HIS A 318 -8.83 -18.54 -18.98
C HIS A 318 -9.70 -19.67 -18.42
N GLU A 319 -10.45 -19.38 -17.34
CA GLU A 319 -11.24 -20.40 -16.62
C GLU A 319 -12.34 -21.07 -17.46
N GLY A 320 -13.00 -20.30 -18.35
CA GLY A 320 -14.11 -20.78 -19.17
C GLY A 320 -13.69 -21.43 -20.51
N PHE A 321 -12.45 -21.21 -20.98
CA PHE A 321 -12.01 -21.74 -22.27
C PHE A 321 -11.31 -23.09 -22.09
N TYR A 322 -11.96 -24.15 -22.51
CA TYR A 322 -11.40 -25.50 -22.48
C TYR A 322 -12.17 -26.45 -23.38
N GLY A 323 -11.52 -27.52 -23.83
CA GLY A 323 -12.09 -28.61 -24.61
C GLY A 323 -12.11 -28.37 -26.12
N ALA A 324 -12.19 -27.13 -26.57
CA ALA A 324 -12.33 -26.76 -27.97
C ALA A 324 -11.09 -27.12 -28.81
N MET A 325 -9.90 -26.79 -28.34
CA MET A 325 -8.65 -27.06 -29.04
C MET A 325 -8.36 -28.57 -29.13
N ARG A 326 -8.62 -29.28 -28.06
CA ARG A 326 -8.50 -30.73 -28.01
C ARG A 326 -9.48 -31.42 -29.00
N ALA A 327 -10.74 -30.95 -29.01
CA ALA A 327 -11.74 -31.46 -29.97
C ALA A 327 -11.29 -31.20 -31.40
N TRP A 328 -10.78 -30.03 -31.70
CA TRP A 328 -10.22 -29.68 -33.01
C TRP A 328 -9.08 -30.62 -33.41
N CYS A 329 -8.09 -30.82 -32.54
CA CYS A 329 -6.97 -31.72 -32.82
C CYS A 329 -7.41 -33.19 -32.99
N ASN A 330 -8.53 -33.59 -32.39
CA ASN A 330 -9.13 -34.92 -32.57
C ASN A 330 -10.09 -35.04 -33.78
N GLY A 331 -10.15 -34.01 -34.62
CA GLY A 331 -10.87 -34.10 -35.91
C GLY A 331 -12.28 -33.50 -35.89
N ALA A 332 -12.75 -32.91 -34.79
CA ALA A 332 -14.03 -32.22 -34.77
C ALA A 332 -14.04 -31.03 -35.73
N THR A 333 -15.16 -30.80 -36.41
CA THR A 333 -15.37 -29.64 -37.29
C THR A 333 -15.63 -28.36 -36.46
N MET A 334 -15.43 -27.20 -37.07
CA MET A 334 -15.75 -25.92 -36.44
C MET A 334 -17.23 -25.84 -36.02
N ALA A 335 -18.12 -26.34 -36.86
CA ALA A 335 -19.56 -26.41 -36.59
C ALA A 335 -19.90 -27.28 -35.38
N GLU A 336 -19.23 -28.40 -35.18
CA GLU A 336 -19.42 -29.24 -33.98
C GLU A 336 -18.89 -28.56 -32.72
N ILE A 337 -17.76 -27.84 -32.82
CA ILE A 337 -17.17 -27.12 -31.69
C ILE A 337 -18.08 -25.96 -31.23
N THR A 338 -18.62 -25.17 -32.18
CA THR A 338 -19.53 -24.05 -31.87
C THR A 338 -20.87 -24.49 -31.28
N GLN A 339 -21.27 -25.75 -31.42
CA GLN A 339 -22.44 -26.32 -30.73
C GLN A 339 -22.17 -26.58 -29.23
N LEU A 340 -20.91 -26.76 -28.86
CA LEU A 340 -20.51 -27.06 -27.46
C LEU A 340 -19.93 -25.87 -26.70
N ILE A 341 -19.53 -24.82 -27.42
CA ILE A 341 -19.00 -23.59 -26.80
C ILE A 341 -19.64 -22.37 -27.50
N GLU A 342 -20.18 -21.46 -26.72
CA GLU A 342 -20.86 -20.26 -27.20
C GLU A 342 -19.86 -19.15 -27.61
N LEU A 343 -19.05 -19.49 -28.64
CA LEU A 343 -18.07 -18.56 -29.21
C LEU A 343 -18.25 -18.51 -30.73
N SER A 344 -17.91 -17.37 -31.33
CA SER A 344 -17.91 -17.22 -32.77
C SER A 344 -16.76 -18.05 -33.40
N GLU A 345 -16.95 -18.50 -34.63
CA GLU A 345 -15.88 -19.18 -35.38
C GLU A 345 -14.62 -18.30 -35.49
N GLY A 346 -14.79 -16.98 -35.65
CA GLY A 346 -13.68 -16.04 -35.72
C GLY A 346 -12.87 -15.98 -34.41
N ASP A 347 -13.54 -16.06 -33.25
CA ASP A 347 -12.87 -16.10 -31.93
C ASP A 347 -12.08 -17.39 -31.75
N LEU A 348 -12.67 -18.52 -32.19
CA LEU A 348 -12.01 -19.83 -32.16
C LEU A 348 -10.78 -19.86 -33.07
N VAL A 349 -10.91 -19.38 -34.31
CA VAL A 349 -9.79 -19.30 -35.29
C VAL A 349 -8.66 -18.43 -34.71
N LEU A 350 -8.98 -17.27 -34.15
CA LEU A 350 -7.99 -16.39 -33.54
C LEU A 350 -7.28 -17.08 -32.35
N THR A 351 -8.03 -17.74 -31.48
CA THR A 351 -7.48 -18.45 -30.31
C THR A 351 -6.60 -19.63 -30.76
N PHE A 352 -7.03 -20.40 -31.75
CA PHE A 352 -6.24 -21.52 -32.24
C PHE A 352 -4.94 -21.06 -32.91
N ASN A 353 -4.97 -19.95 -33.66
CA ASN A 353 -3.75 -19.36 -34.23
C ASN A 353 -2.78 -18.85 -33.12
N LYS A 354 -3.30 -18.20 -32.09
CA LYS A 354 -2.48 -17.81 -30.94
C LYS A 354 -1.92 -19.04 -30.21
N THR A 355 -2.71 -20.11 -30.08
CA THR A 355 -2.23 -21.37 -29.48
C THR A 355 -1.07 -21.96 -30.30
N LEU A 356 -1.19 -21.97 -31.64
CA LEU A 356 -0.13 -22.42 -32.53
C LEU A 356 1.14 -21.56 -32.39
N ASP A 357 0.98 -20.24 -32.30
CA ASP A 357 2.13 -19.34 -32.12
C ASP A 357 2.84 -19.59 -30.79
N LEU A 358 2.09 -19.75 -29.71
CA LEU A 358 2.64 -20.02 -28.39
C LEU A 358 3.34 -21.40 -28.34
N MET A 359 2.73 -22.43 -28.93
CA MET A 359 3.35 -23.75 -29.09
C MET A 359 4.65 -23.69 -29.88
N ARG A 360 4.67 -22.92 -30.97
CA ARG A 360 5.85 -22.72 -31.81
C ARG A 360 6.98 -22.08 -31.01
N GLN A 361 6.71 -21.00 -30.26
CA GLN A 361 7.71 -20.32 -29.43
C GLN A 361 8.35 -21.30 -28.43
N VAL A 362 7.53 -22.07 -27.71
CA VAL A 362 8.03 -23.06 -26.77
C VAL A 362 8.81 -24.18 -27.45
N ARG A 363 8.35 -24.66 -28.61
CA ARG A 363 9.10 -25.68 -29.37
C ARG A 363 10.46 -25.17 -29.86
N GLU A 364 10.51 -23.96 -30.43
CA GLU A 364 11.77 -23.33 -30.89
C GLU A 364 12.74 -23.11 -29.73
N MET A 365 12.22 -22.67 -28.58
CA MET A 365 13.02 -22.55 -27.34
C MET A 365 13.60 -23.92 -26.92
N LEU A 366 12.76 -24.98 -26.91
CA LEU A 366 13.23 -26.33 -26.58
C LEU A 366 14.24 -26.85 -27.60
N GLU A 367 14.06 -26.60 -28.88
CA GLU A 367 15.01 -26.97 -29.93
C GLU A 367 16.38 -26.32 -29.75
N LYS A 368 16.36 -25.06 -29.29
CA LYS A 368 17.59 -24.28 -29.06
C LYS A 368 18.31 -24.70 -27.78
N LEU A 369 17.58 -24.91 -26.68
CA LEU A 369 18.16 -25.08 -25.36
C LEU A 369 18.22 -26.54 -24.90
N TYR A 370 17.23 -27.35 -25.28
CA TYR A 370 17.04 -28.73 -24.85
C TYR A 370 16.66 -29.64 -26.03
N PRO A 371 17.57 -29.83 -27.02
CA PRO A 371 17.24 -30.52 -28.28
C PRO A 371 16.75 -31.97 -28.10
N ASP A 372 17.07 -32.62 -26.99
CA ASP A 372 16.64 -33.99 -26.69
C ASP A 372 15.36 -34.05 -25.83
N HIS A 373 14.73 -32.90 -25.51
CA HIS A 373 13.54 -32.87 -24.68
C HIS A 373 12.32 -33.47 -25.42
N PRO A 374 11.64 -34.49 -24.87
CA PRO A 374 10.59 -35.19 -25.58
C PRO A 374 9.37 -34.33 -25.93
N LEU A 375 9.07 -33.31 -25.15
CA LEU A 375 7.94 -32.39 -25.37
C LEU A 375 8.06 -31.66 -26.71
N ARG A 376 9.26 -31.42 -27.22
CA ARG A 376 9.49 -30.81 -28.53
C ARG A 376 8.76 -31.60 -29.66
N TRP A 377 8.88 -32.93 -29.63
CA TRP A 377 8.21 -33.80 -30.60
C TRP A 377 6.70 -33.83 -30.40
N THR A 378 6.25 -33.83 -29.15
CA THR A 378 4.83 -33.77 -28.84
C THR A 378 4.20 -32.47 -29.31
N ILE A 379 4.87 -31.32 -29.10
CA ILE A 379 4.41 -30.02 -29.60
C ILE A 379 4.38 -30.01 -31.14
N ALA A 380 5.42 -30.51 -31.84
CA ALA A 380 5.43 -30.60 -33.30
C ALA A 380 4.25 -31.42 -33.83
N SER A 381 3.94 -32.52 -33.15
CA SER A 381 2.77 -33.33 -33.48
C SER A 381 1.45 -32.62 -33.21
N ALA A 382 1.38 -31.86 -32.11
CA ALA A 382 0.21 -31.03 -31.75
C ALA A 382 -0.03 -29.93 -32.81
N GLU A 383 1.03 -29.23 -33.21
CA GLU A 383 0.98 -28.22 -34.29
C GLU A 383 0.46 -28.85 -35.61
N ALA A 384 0.94 -30.04 -35.97
CA ALA A 384 0.49 -30.73 -37.17
C ALA A 384 -1.01 -31.10 -37.11
N LEU A 385 -1.51 -31.55 -35.94
CA LEU A 385 -2.93 -31.83 -35.72
C LEU A 385 -3.80 -30.59 -35.80
N ALA A 386 -3.30 -29.46 -35.31
CA ALA A 386 -4.03 -28.20 -35.24
C ALA A 386 -4.07 -27.48 -36.62
N ARG A 387 -3.04 -27.65 -37.46
CA ARG A 387 -2.92 -27.02 -38.79
C ARG A 387 -3.73 -27.78 -39.81
N ARG A 388 -5.02 -27.52 -39.86
CA ARG A 388 -5.93 -28.08 -40.89
C ARG A 388 -7.04 -27.09 -41.21
N ASP A 389 -7.72 -27.35 -42.35
CA ASP A 389 -8.91 -26.61 -42.79
C ASP A 389 -8.73 -25.07 -42.74
N ILE A 390 -9.68 -24.38 -42.12
CA ILE A 390 -9.68 -22.92 -41.98
C ILE A 390 -8.46 -22.36 -41.20
N ILE A 391 -7.87 -23.11 -40.31
CA ILE A 391 -6.67 -22.68 -39.58
C ILE A 391 -5.46 -22.60 -40.50
N GLU A 392 -5.26 -23.61 -41.35
CA GLU A 392 -4.19 -23.62 -42.37
C GLU A 392 -4.39 -22.48 -43.37
N GLN A 393 -5.62 -22.26 -43.81
CA GLN A 393 -5.96 -21.17 -44.74
C GLN A 393 -5.73 -19.80 -44.08
N SER A 394 -6.09 -19.61 -42.83
CA SER A 394 -5.90 -18.35 -42.12
C SER A 394 -4.43 -17.96 -41.95
N LEU A 395 -3.56 -18.93 -41.72
CA LEU A 395 -2.11 -18.73 -41.66
C LEU A 395 -1.53 -18.31 -43.04
N MET A 396 -2.03 -18.88 -44.13
CA MET A 396 -1.62 -18.52 -45.51
C MET A 396 -2.05 -17.10 -45.91
N ILE A 397 -3.15 -16.61 -45.41
CA ILE A 397 -3.69 -15.27 -45.73
C ILE A 397 -3.02 -14.17 -44.91
N GLY A 398 -2.17 -14.52 -43.95
CA GLY A 398 -1.46 -13.52 -43.09
C GLY A 398 -2.39 -12.79 -42.10
N LEU A 399 -3.47 -13.45 -41.64
CA LEU A 399 -4.35 -12.95 -40.56
C LEU A 399 -3.67 -12.95 -39.20
N LEU A 400 -2.40 -13.34 -39.11
CA LEU A 400 -1.54 -13.01 -37.97
C LEU A 400 -1.16 -11.54 -38.07
N PRO A 401 -1.25 -10.75 -36.98
CA PRO A 401 -0.67 -9.42 -36.98
C PRO A 401 0.81 -9.52 -37.36
N PRO A 402 1.38 -8.50 -38.05
CA PRO A 402 2.78 -8.54 -38.43
C PRO A 402 3.64 -8.72 -37.16
N VAL A 403 4.50 -9.70 -37.21
CA VAL A 403 5.47 -9.96 -36.14
C VAL A 403 6.39 -8.75 -36.05
N GLY A 404 6.25 -7.96 -34.98
CA GLY A 404 7.20 -6.98 -34.54
C GLY A 404 7.38 -5.75 -35.42
N SER A 405 6.84 -4.64 -35.01
CA SER A 405 7.39 -3.30 -35.24
C SER A 405 7.59 -2.63 -33.88
#